data_7c22053cabe9ed62916214282fb68ee5
#
_entry.id   7c22053cabe9ed62916214282fb68ee5
#
_cell.length_a   1.000
_cell.length_b   1.000
_cell.length_c   1.000
_cell.angle_alpha   90.00
_cell.angle_beta   90.00
_cell.angle_gamma   90.00
#
_symmetry.space_group_name_H-M   'P 1'
#
loop_
_entity.id
_entity.type
_entity.pdbx_description
1 polymer ?
#
loop_
_entity_poly.entity_id
_entity_poly.type
_entity_poly.pdbx_seq_one_letter_code
_entity_poly.pdbx_strand_id
1 'polypeptide(L)'
;GGNLIYALSNGKLVSVEDVPAGLKCDCFCPACGEQLVAKKGQKMTHHFAHKAGTNCAFGYQTSLHLLAKDILANARRMVIPELYLRPDKSWLRDHLISPAREILIDEVDVEQNHGSIIPDVAVYAGGKKFFVEIYVTHAVDEEKLSKLKQAGISTIEIDLSKADRYIQAADLSEVLLGNSENKKWIFNTQVDKYYQAFLQVSEKRRIFRKGRVDYTDFCPRKLHWVNGKPCASQLEDCFNCDYQFEVGDDYVLYMGRSLVTSIDDLKKPRKERRSCRTSPVNFKTMADAKLWICPDCGYPLHRVEG
;
A
#
# COMPACT_ATOMS: atom_id res chain seq x y z
N GLY A 1 -26.74 6.13 -19.74
CA GLY A 1 -25.99 5.31 -20.66
C GLY A 1 -24.54 5.74 -20.71
N GLY A 2 -23.61 4.77 -20.56
CA GLY A 2 -22.19 5.09 -20.48
C GLY A 2 -21.60 5.40 -21.86
N ASN A 3 -21.15 6.60 -22.05
CA ASN A 3 -20.31 6.97 -23.18
C ASN A 3 -18.94 6.28 -23.04
N LEU A 4 -18.44 5.67 -24.12
CA LEU A 4 -17.19 4.95 -24.18
C LEU A 4 -16.25 5.69 -25.13
N ILE A 5 -14.96 5.75 -24.85
CA ILE A 5 -13.95 6.27 -25.77
C ILE A 5 -13.12 5.16 -26.42
N TYR A 6 -13.25 3.93 -25.92
CA TYR A 6 -12.62 2.75 -26.49
C TYR A 6 -13.67 1.67 -26.78
N ALA A 7 -13.48 0.95 -27.88
CA ALA A 7 -14.33 -0.11 -28.37
C ALA A 7 -13.51 -1.20 -29.05
N LEU A 8 -14.14 -2.35 -29.35
CA LEU A 8 -13.51 -3.40 -30.14
C LEU A 8 -13.86 -3.23 -31.61
N SER A 9 -12.85 -3.27 -32.48
CA SER A 9 -13.00 -3.41 -33.93
C SER A 9 -12.05 -4.50 -34.41
N ASN A 10 -12.56 -5.51 -35.10
CA ASN A 10 -11.78 -6.68 -35.52
C ASN A 10 -10.99 -7.35 -34.38
N GLY A 11 -11.57 -7.42 -33.17
CA GLY A 11 -10.94 -8.01 -32.00
C GLY A 11 -9.84 -7.17 -31.34
N LYS A 12 -9.59 -5.95 -31.85
CA LYS A 12 -8.61 -5.01 -31.28
C LYS A 12 -9.30 -3.84 -30.59
N LEU A 13 -8.73 -3.37 -29.50
CA LEU A 13 -9.19 -2.17 -28.81
C LEU A 13 -8.78 -0.93 -29.63
N VAL A 14 -9.75 -0.07 -29.96
CA VAL A 14 -9.56 1.15 -30.76
C VAL A 14 -10.13 2.35 -30.04
N SER A 15 -9.47 3.51 -30.17
CA SER A 15 -10.01 4.79 -29.71
C SER A 15 -11.08 5.32 -30.69
N VAL A 16 -12.04 6.05 -30.16
CA VAL A 16 -13.02 6.77 -30.97
C VAL A 16 -12.35 7.74 -31.96
N GLU A 17 -11.18 8.26 -31.61
CA GLU A 17 -10.43 9.18 -32.48
C GLU A 17 -9.85 8.48 -33.73
N ASP A 18 -9.53 7.21 -33.65
CA ASP A 18 -8.82 6.45 -34.67
C ASP A 18 -9.75 5.78 -35.70
N VAL A 19 -11.06 5.92 -35.53
CA VAL A 19 -12.05 5.25 -36.37
C VAL A 19 -12.96 6.24 -37.11
N PRO A 20 -13.58 5.86 -38.24
CA PRO A 20 -14.53 6.71 -38.96
C PRO A 20 -15.80 6.94 -38.09
N ALA A 21 -16.43 8.11 -38.33
CA ALA A 21 -17.69 8.47 -37.64
C ALA A 21 -18.85 7.55 -38.05
N GLY A 22 -19.81 7.43 -37.11
CA GLY A 22 -21.04 6.68 -37.31
C GLY A 22 -20.84 5.16 -37.21
N LEU A 23 -21.64 4.41 -37.93
CA LEU A 23 -21.57 2.93 -38.00
C LEU A 23 -20.41 2.39 -38.81
N LYS A 24 -19.79 3.25 -39.63
CA LYS A 24 -18.64 2.88 -40.49
C LYS A 24 -17.42 2.45 -39.66
N CYS A 25 -17.40 2.74 -38.37
CA CYS A 25 -16.32 2.29 -37.50
C CYS A 25 -16.27 0.78 -37.31
N ASP A 26 -17.37 0.06 -37.53
CA ASP A 26 -17.54 -1.37 -37.27
C ASP A 26 -17.03 -1.76 -35.86
N CYS A 27 -17.54 -1.02 -34.87
CA CYS A 27 -17.11 -1.09 -33.50
C CYS A 27 -18.17 -1.74 -32.63
N PHE A 28 -17.70 -2.49 -31.63
CA PHE A 28 -18.54 -3.26 -30.73
C PHE A 28 -18.17 -2.97 -29.27
N CYS A 29 -19.17 -3.01 -28.40
CA CYS A 29 -18.98 -2.85 -26.96
C CYS A 29 -18.21 -4.05 -26.40
N PRO A 30 -17.09 -3.85 -25.67
CA PRO A 30 -16.31 -4.96 -25.13
C PRO A 30 -17.04 -5.71 -24.00
N ALA A 31 -18.10 -5.12 -23.40
CA ALA A 31 -18.83 -5.73 -22.31
C ALA A 31 -20.07 -6.54 -22.80
N CYS A 32 -20.86 -5.99 -23.72
CA CYS A 32 -22.11 -6.63 -24.15
C CYS A 32 -22.09 -7.11 -25.61
N GLY A 33 -21.03 -6.81 -26.37
CA GLY A 33 -20.89 -7.23 -27.77
C GLY A 33 -21.79 -6.47 -28.76
N GLU A 34 -22.61 -5.50 -28.31
CA GLU A 34 -23.47 -4.74 -29.21
C GLU A 34 -22.72 -3.75 -30.06
N GLN A 35 -23.26 -3.49 -31.26
CA GLN A 35 -22.69 -2.53 -32.20
C GLN A 35 -22.77 -1.11 -31.66
N LEU A 36 -21.68 -0.39 -31.82
CA LEU A 36 -21.52 1.00 -31.38
C LEU A 36 -21.53 1.96 -32.54
N VAL A 37 -21.88 3.20 -32.25
CA VAL A 37 -21.86 4.32 -33.17
C VAL A 37 -20.80 5.32 -32.68
N ALA A 38 -19.80 5.62 -33.49
CA ALA A 38 -18.80 6.65 -33.19
C ALA A 38 -19.42 8.05 -33.36
N LYS A 39 -19.67 8.73 -32.23
CA LYS A 39 -20.19 10.10 -32.21
C LYS A 39 -19.03 11.08 -32.22
N LYS A 40 -18.78 11.71 -33.39
CA LYS A 40 -17.66 12.64 -33.60
C LYS A 40 -18.17 14.03 -34.02
N GLY A 41 -19.13 14.58 -33.29
CA GLY A 41 -19.70 15.89 -33.53
C GLY A 41 -18.84 17.02 -32.93
N GLN A 42 -18.90 18.21 -33.55
CA GLN A 42 -18.10 19.37 -33.18
C GLN A 42 -18.42 19.96 -31.79
N LYS A 43 -19.59 19.66 -31.20
CA LYS A 43 -20.08 20.30 -29.94
C LYS A 43 -19.91 19.42 -28.72
N MET A 44 -19.59 18.16 -28.87
CA MET A 44 -19.49 17.20 -27.75
C MET A 44 -18.18 16.40 -27.86
N THR A 45 -17.64 16.00 -26.72
CA THR A 45 -16.51 15.06 -26.64
C THR A 45 -16.84 13.82 -27.46
N HIS A 46 -15.91 13.40 -28.30
CA HIS A 46 -16.05 12.21 -29.12
C HIS A 46 -16.22 10.97 -28.23
N HIS A 47 -17.17 10.12 -28.57
CA HIS A 47 -17.47 8.90 -27.81
C HIS A 47 -18.21 7.88 -28.65
N PHE A 48 -18.16 6.64 -28.21
CA PHE A 48 -19.03 5.60 -28.74
C PHE A 48 -20.35 5.54 -27.94
N ALA A 49 -21.44 5.34 -28.66
CA ALA A 49 -22.76 5.10 -28.09
C ALA A 49 -23.36 3.79 -28.66
N HIS A 50 -24.13 3.05 -27.87
CA HIS A 50 -24.82 1.87 -28.33
C HIS A 50 -25.87 2.23 -29.41
N LYS A 51 -25.88 1.48 -30.50
CA LYS A 51 -26.78 1.73 -31.65
C LYS A 51 -28.24 1.65 -31.24
N ALA A 52 -28.60 0.67 -30.48
CA ALA A 52 -29.98 0.42 -30.03
C ALA A 52 -30.41 1.26 -28.83
N GLY A 53 -29.58 2.19 -28.32
CA GLY A 53 -29.84 2.92 -27.09
C GLY A 53 -29.78 2.05 -25.83
N THR A 54 -29.18 0.88 -25.92
CA THR A 54 -29.02 -0.07 -24.82
C THR A 54 -28.23 0.57 -23.67
N ASN A 55 -28.71 0.41 -22.45
CA ASN A 55 -28.01 0.85 -21.25
C ASN A 55 -27.07 -0.24 -20.75
N CYS A 56 -25.86 -0.30 -21.29
CA CYS A 56 -24.82 -1.21 -20.83
C CYS A 56 -24.10 -0.62 -19.61
N ALA A 57 -24.37 -1.17 -18.43
CA ALA A 57 -23.78 -0.68 -17.18
C ALA A 57 -22.26 -0.89 -17.12
N PHE A 58 -21.75 -1.93 -17.76
CA PHE A 58 -20.34 -2.37 -17.64
C PHE A 58 -19.44 -1.93 -18.79
N GLY A 59 -19.98 -1.30 -19.85
CA GLY A 59 -19.19 -0.95 -21.03
C GLY A 59 -17.96 -0.10 -20.74
N TYR A 60 -18.10 0.93 -19.92
CA TYR A 60 -16.99 1.79 -19.52
C TYR A 60 -15.94 1.03 -18.71
N GLN A 61 -16.35 0.32 -17.67
CA GLN A 61 -15.46 -0.46 -16.82
C GLN A 61 -14.65 -1.46 -17.65
N THR A 62 -15.30 -2.24 -18.50
CA THR A 62 -14.66 -3.26 -19.32
C THR A 62 -13.68 -2.62 -20.33
N SER A 63 -14.03 -1.52 -20.95
CA SER A 63 -13.15 -0.85 -21.93
C SER A 63 -11.93 -0.24 -21.24
N LEU A 64 -12.08 0.38 -20.09
CA LEU A 64 -10.96 0.93 -19.31
C LEU A 64 -10.03 -0.18 -18.80
N HIS A 65 -10.60 -1.28 -18.32
CA HIS A 65 -9.85 -2.43 -17.85
C HIS A 65 -9.02 -3.09 -18.96
N LEU A 66 -9.61 -3.25 -20.15
CA LEU A 66 -8.90 -3.77 -21.32
C LEU A 66 -7.78 -2.84 -21.78
N LEU A 67 -8.02 -1.52 -21.82
CA LEU A 67 -6.98 -0.55 -22.16
C LEU A 67 -5.83 -0.59 -21.17
N ALA A 68 -6.13 -0.65 -19.88
CA ALA A 68 -5.10 -0.74 -18.85
C ALA A 68 -4.25 -2.00 -18.99
N LYS A 69 -4.86 -3.16 -19.28
CA LYS A 69 -4.14 -4.41 -19.56
C LYS A 69 -3.26 -4.29 -20.81
N ASP A 70 -3.74 -3.68 -21.87
CA ASP A 70 -2.98 -3.49 -23.12
C ASP A 70 -1.75 -2.60 -22.88
N ILE A 71 -1.90 -1.51 -22.14
CA ILE A 71 -0.79 -0.64 -21.76
C ILE A 71 0.24 -1.41 -20.90
N LEU A 72 -0.20 -2.14 -19.91
CA LEU A 72 0.68 -2.93 -19.03
C LEU A 72 1.39 -4.05 -19.79
N ALA A 73 0.70 -4.71 -20.74
CA ALA A 73 1.27 -5.79 -21.57
C ALA A 73 2.51 -5.32 -22.37
N ASN A 74 2.52 -4.05 -22.78
CA ASN A 74 3.60 -3.44 -23.56
C ASN A 74 4.60 -2.64 -22.72
N ALA A 75 4.41 -2.60 -21.40
CA ALA A 75 5.26 -1.83 -20.49
C ALA A 75 6.69 -2.40 -20.40
N ARG A 76 7.68 -1.52 -20.39
CA ARG A 76 9.11 -1.86 -20.17
C ARG A 76 9.61 -1.34 -18.83
N ARG A 77 8.87 -0.46 -18.19
CA ARG A 77 9.14 0.10 -16.86
C ARG A 77 7.83 0.50 -16.21
N MET A 78 7.81 0.52 -14.90
CA MET A 78 6.73 1.08 -14.12
C MET A 78 7.23 1.53 -12.75
N VAL A 79 6.56 2.52 -12.17
CA VAL A 79 6.76 2.90 -10.78
C VAL A 79 5.90 1.99 -9.89
N ILE A 80 6.55 1.25 -8.99
CA ILE A 80 5.88 0.47 -7.95
C ILE A 80 5.75 1.29 -6.68
N PRO A 81 4.67 1.08 -5.87
CA PRO A 81 4.43 1.88 -4.69
C PRO A 81 5.41 1.54 -3.55
N GLU A 82 5.49 2.45 -2.59
CA GLU A 82 6.16 2.21 -1.32
C GLU A 82 5.53 1.01 -0.60
N LEU A 83 6.36 0.32 0.15
CA LEU A 83 5.97 -0.82 0.95
C LEU A 83 6.23 -0.55 2.41
N TYR A 84 5.20 -0.69 3.23
CA TYR A 84 5.26 -0.56 4.68
C TYR A 84 4.87 -1.84 5.40
N LEU A 85 5.52 -2.08 6.53
CA LEU A 85 4.98 -2.91 7.60
C LEU A 85 4.17 -1.98 8.51
N ARG A 86 2.85 -2.18 8.56
CA ARG A 86 1.92 -1.38 9.37
C ARG A 86 1.39 -2.23 10.52
N PRO A 87 1.60 -1.79 11.76
CA PRO A 87 0.97 -2.42 12.93
C PRO A 87 -0.55 -2.25 12.91
N ASP A 88 -1.25 -3.11 13.64
CA ASP A 88 -2.72 -3.07 13.72
C ASP A 88 -3.27 -1.80 14.40
N LYS A 89 -2.47 -1.17 15.24
CA LYS A 89 -2.86 0.05 15.97
C LYS A 89 -2.36 1.29 15.25
N SER A 90 -3.27 2.20 14.92
CA SER A 90 -2.98 3.41 14.14
C SER A 90 -2.00 4.40 14.78
N TRP A 91 -1.79 4.30 16.09
CA TRP A 91 -0.81 5.15 16.81
C TRP A 91 0.59 4.56 16.83
N LEU A 92 0.78 3.31 16.41
CA LEU A 92 2.09 2.71 16.27
C LEU A 92 2.73 3.17 14.95
N ARG A 93 4.05 3.19 14.96
CA ARG A 93 4.82 3.65 13.81
C ARG A 93 4.73 2.68 12.64
N ASP A 94 4.46 3.19 11.45
CA ASP A 94 4.67 2.48 10.20
C ASP A 94 6.17 2.33 9.94
N HIS A 95 6.58 1.13 9.49
CA HIS A 95 7.97 0.84 9.16
C HIS A 95 8.14 0.73 7.66
N LEU A 96 8.85 1.66 7.04
CA LEU A 96 9.14 1.66 5.62
C LEU A 96 10.07 0.49 5.27
N ILE A 97 9.60 -0.44 4.45
CA ILE A 97 10.38 -1.56 3.91
C ILE A 97 11.14 -1.12 2.64
N SER A 98 10.43 -0.46 1.74
CA SER A 98 11.03 0.12 0.53
C SER A 98 10.26 1.35 0.05
N PRO A 99 10.96 2.39 -0.44
CA PRO A 99 10.30 3.54 -1.06
C PRO A 99 9.68 3.14 -2.40
N ALA A 100 8.77 4.01 -2.89
CA ALA A 100 8.32 3.95 -4.27
C ALA A 100 9.53 4.09 -5.21
N ARG A 101 9.55 3.32 -6.27
CA ARG A 101 10.66 3.34 -7.25
C ARG A 101 10.23 2.84 -8.60
N GLU A 102 10.92 3.30 -9.63
CA GLU A 102 10.82 2.72 -10.97
C GLU A 102 11.54 1.36 -11.02
N ILE A 103 10.93 0.41 -11.69
CA ILE A 103 11.52 -0.89 -12.02
C ILE A 103 11.51 -1.11 -13.53
N LEU A 104 12.47 -1.89 -14.01
CA LEU A 104 12.49 -2.42 -15.37
C LEU A 104 11.69 -3.71 -15.40
N ILE A 105 10.88 -3.87 -16.46
CA ILE A 105 10.04 -5.04 -16.68
C ILE A 105 10.70 -5.93 -17.73
N ASP A 106 10.92 -7.19 -17.36
CA ASP A 106 11.50 -8.19 -18.25
C ASP A 106 10.42 -8.82 -19.15
N GLU A 107 9.27 -9.19 -18.54
CA GLU A 107 8.18 -9.87 -19.22
C GLU A 107 6.85 -9.57 -18.54
N VAL A 108 5.76 -9.63 -19.30
CA VAL A 108 4.39 -9.45 -18.81
C VAL A 108 3.48 -10.54 -19.41
N ASP A 109 2.71 -11.21 -18.54
CA ASP A 109 1.62 -12.09 -18.94
C ASP A 109 0.27 -11.45 -18.57
N VAL A 110 -0.67 -11.49 -19.50
CA VAL A 110 -2.03 -10.97 -19.29
C VAL A 110 -3.02 -12.12 -19.20
N GLU A 111 -3.82 -12.15 -18.16
CA GLU A 111 -4.90 -13.14 -17.93
C GLU A 111 -4.45 -14.60 -18.06
N GLN A 112 -3.20 -14.89 -17.74
CA GLN A 112 -2.68 -16.25 -17.75
C GLN A 112 -2.98 -16.96 -16.42
N ASN A 113 -3.14 -18.26 -16.50
CA ASN A 113 -3.38 -19.09 -15.32
C ASN A 113 -2.07 -19.34 -14.54
N HIS A 114 -2.07 -18.97 -13.29
CA HIS A 114 -0.97 -19.20 -12.34
C HIS A 114 -1.44 -20.13 -11.19
N GLY A 115 -1.80 -21.36 -11.54
CA GLY A 115 -2.32 -22.34 -10.58
C GLY A 115 -3.82 -22.12 -10.31
N SER A 116 -4.19 -21.70 -9.11
CA SER A 116 -5.57 -21.39 -8.72
C SER A 116 -5.99 -19.95 -8.98
N ILE A 117 -5.11 -19.11 -9.55
CA ILE A 117 -5.31 -17.67 -9.71
C ILE A 117 -5.10 -17.27 -11.16
N ILE A 118 -6.00 -16.42 -11.66
CA ILE A 118 -5.83 -15.71 -12.92
C ILE A 118 -5.77 -14.23 -12.56
N PRO A 119 -4.56 -13.64 -12.49
CA PRO A 119 -4.40 -12.20 -12.28
C PRO A 119 -4.76 -11.44 -13.55
N ASP A 120 -5.09 -10.15 -13.41
CA ASP A 120 -5.21 -9.27 -14.57
C ASP A 120 -3.90 -9.22 -15.35
N VAL A 121 -2.79 -9.06 -14.62
CA VAL A 121 -1.45 -9.02 -15.19
C VAL A 121 -0.46 -9.68 -14.24
N ALA A 122 0.46 -10.50 -14.77
CA ALA A 122 1.65 -10.96 -14.07
C ALA A 122 2.88 -10.24 -14.64
N VAL A 123 3.66 -9.62 -13.78
CA VAL A 123 4.87 -8.86 -14.13
C VAL A 123 6.11 -9.61 -13.64
N TYR A 124 7.09 -9.75 -14.52
CA TYR A 124 8.41 -10.31 -14.21
C TYR A 124 9.44 -9.19 -14.28
N ALA A 125 10.21 -9.03 -13.22
CA ALA A 125 11.21 -7.97 -13.09
C ALA A 125 12.37 -8.42 -12.19
N GLY A 126 13.59 -8.40 -12.70
CA GLY A 126 14.80 -8.75 -11.95
C GLY A 126 14.76 -10.14 -11.32
N GLY A 127 14.24 -11.14 -12.03
CA GLY A 127 14.09 -12.53 -11.57
C GLY A 127 12.97 -12.73 -10.54
N LYS A 128 12.12 -11.75 -10.30
CA LYS A 128 10.97 -11.84 -9.40
C LYS A 128 9.67 -11.70 -10.18
N LYS A 129 8.62 -12.32 -9.67
CA LYS A 129 7.25 -12.22 -10.19
C LYS A 129 6.35 -11.57 -9.16
N PHE A 130 5.48 -10.66 -9.63
CA PHE A 130 4.36 -10.14 -8.85
C PHE A 130 3.13 -9.95 -9.74
N PHE A 131 1.97 -9.89 -9.13
CA PHE A 131 0.72 -9.65 -9.85
C PHE A 131 0.30 -8.20 -9.75
N VAL A 132 -0.45 -7.77 -10.76
CA VAL A 132 -1.14 -6.48 -10.80
C VAL A 132 -2.62 -6.74 -11.01
N GLU A 133 -3.45 -6.20 -10.15
CA GLU A 133 -4.90 -6.20 -10.23
C GLU A 133 -5.38 -4.79 -10.51
N ILE A 134 -6.36 -4.66 -11.41
CA ILE A 134 -6.89 -3.36 -11.84
C ILE A 134 -8.27 -3.17 -11.23
N TYR A 135 -8.39 -2.18 -10.35
CA TYR A 135 -9.63 -1.82 -9.70
C TYR A 135 -10.32 -0.66 -10.44
N VAL A 136 -11.46 -0.92 -11.07
CA VAL A 136 -12.30 0.13 -11.67
C VAL A 136 -13.57 0.35 -10.87
N THR A 137 -14.33 -0.70 -10.57
CA THR A 137 -15.58 -0.63 -9.79
C THR A 137 -15.61 -1.57 -8.59
N HIS A 138 -14.83 -2.65 -8.65
CA HIS A 138 -14.75 -3.66 -7.60
C HIS A 138 -13.29 -3.92 -7.26
N ALA A 139 -12.91 -3.63 -6.02
CA ALA A 139 -11.63 -4.01 -5.46
C ALA A 139 -11.49 -5.54 -5.39
N VAL A 140 -10.26 -6.02 -5.22
CA VAL A 140 -9.99 -7.43 -4.96
C VAL A 140 -10.76 -7.87 -3.71
N ASP A 141 -11.57 -8.91 -3.85
CA ASP A 141 -12.36 -9.47 -2.76
C ASP A 141 -11.52 -10.31 -1.78
N GLU A 142 -12.10 -10.65 -0.63
CA GLU A 142 -11.40 -11.41 0.40
C GLU A 142 -11.02 -12.83 -0.06
N GLU A 143 -11.84 -13.45 -0.92
CA GLU A 143 -11.56 -14.79 -1.45
C GLU A 143 -10.32 -14.76 -2.36
N LYS A 144 -10.26 -13.83 -3.30
CA LYS A 144 -9.09 -13.64 -4.18
C LYS A 144 -7.85 -13.26 -3.38
N LEU A 145 -7.99 -12.37 -2.40
CA LEU A 145 -6.88 -11.98 -1.51
C LEU A 145 -6.35 -13.18 -0.72
N SER A 146 -7.23 -14.06 -0.22
CA SER A 146 -6.83 -15.29 0.47
C SER A 146 -6.03 -16.23 -0.45
N LYS A 147 -6.48 -16.41 -1.69
CA LYS A 147 -5.76 -17.21 -2.70
C LYS A 147 -4.38 -16.64 -3.01
N LEU A 148 -4.28 -15.31 -3.15
CA LEU A 148 -3.01 -14.61 -3.37
C LEU A 148 -2.01 -14.83 -2.21
N LYS A 149 -2.49 -14.73 -0.97
CA LYS A 149 -1.70 -15.01 0.22
C LYS A 149 -1.23 -16.46 0.29
N GLN A 150 -2.11 -17.42 -0.01
CA GLN A 150 -1.77 -18.84 -0.05
C GLN A 150 -0.74 -19.15 -1.13
N ALA A 151 -0.85 -18.52 -2.29
CA ALA A 151 0.11 -18.67 -3.38
C ALA A 151 1.46 -18.01 -3.07
N GLY A 152 1.53 -17.11 -2.08
CA GLY A 152 2.74 -16.38 -1.70
C GLY A 152 3.26 -15.44 -2.80
N ILE A 153 2.37 -14.90 -3.64
CA ILE A 153 2.75 -14.01 -4.74
C ILE A 153 2.36 -12.58 -4.41
N SER A 154 3.35 -11.72 -4.27
CA SER A 154 3.14 -10.28 -4.01
C SER A 154 2.26 -9.65 -5.08
N THR A 155 1.31 -8.81 -4.68
CA THR A 155 0.29 -8.26 -5.59
C THR A 155 0.07 -6.77 -5.33
N ILE A 156 0.11 -6.00 -6.41
CA ILE A 156 -0.26 -4.57 -6.44
C ILE A 156 -1.69 -4.45 -6.94
N GLU A 157 -2.50 -3.63 -6.30
CA GLU A 157 -3.76 -3.14 -6.82
C GLU A 157 -3.56 -1.73 -7.36
N ILE A 158 -4.02 -1.48 -8.59
CA ILE A 158 -4.05 -0.15 -9.22
C ILE A 158 -5.49 0.35 -9.21
N ASP A 159 -5.74 1.44 -8.49
CA ASP A 159 -7.07 2.04 -8.36
C ASP A 159 -7.34 3.01 -9.51
N LEU A 160 -8.22 2.63 -10.41
CA LEU A 160 -8.76 3.45 -11.49
C LEU A 160 -10.22 3.88 -11.25
N SER A 161 -10.75 3.70 -10.04
CA SER A 161 -12.16 4.01 -9.73
C SER A 161 -12.50 5.49 -9.89
N LYS A 162 -11.49 6.36 -9.79
CA LYS A 162 -11.60 7.82 -9.96
C LYS A 162 -11.06 8.32 -11.30
N ALA A 163 -10.69 7.41 -12.21
CA ALA A 163 -10.21 7.82 -13.53
C ALA A 163 -11.28 8.61 -14.30
N ASP A 164 -10.84 9.64 -15.01
CA ASP A 164 -11.74 10.40 -15.87
C ASP A 164 -12.38 9.48 -16.92
N ARG A 165 -13.67 9.66 -17.15
CA ARG A 165 -14.42 8.82 -18.09
C ARG A 165 -13.92 8.95 -19.54
N TYR A 166 -13.27 10.05 -19.87
CA TYR A 166 -12.70 10.35 -21.16
C TYR A 166 -11.18 10.30 -21.17
N ILE A 167 -10.58 9.62 -20.19
CA ILE A 167 -9.12 9.50 -20.06
C ILE A 167 -8.52 8.93 -21.33
N GLN A 168 -7.53 9.62 -21.89
CA GLN A 168 -6.81 9.19 -23.09
C GLN A 168 -5.72 8.17 -22.72
N ALA A 169 -5.32 7.36 -23.70
CA ALA A 169 -4.31 6.32 -23.48
C ALA A 169 -2.98 6.85 -22.93
N ALA A 170 -2.55 8.03 -23.38
CA ALA A 170 -1.31 8.65 -22.87
C ALA A 170 -1.40 9.01 -21.38
N ASP A 171 -2.52 9.62 -20.95
CA ASP A 171 -2.73 10.00 -19.56
C ASP A 171 -2.92 8.75 -18.68
N LEU A 172 -3.62 7.74 -19.19
CA LEU A 172 -3.77 6.46 -18.47
C LEU A 172 -2.42 5.74 -18.35
N SER A 173 -1.57 5.81 -19.37
CA SER A 173 -0.20 5.27 -19.33
C SER A 173 0.62 5.91 -18.21
N GLU A 174 0.54 7.24 -18.04
CA GLU A 174 1.19 7.94 -16.93
C GLU A 174 0.65 7.48 -15.57
N VAL A 175 -0.67 7.34 -15.42
CA VAL A 175 -1.29 6.82 -14.19
C VAL A 175 -0.85 5.40 -13.88
N LEU A 176 -0.77 4.53 -14.89
CA LEU A 176 -0.40 3.13 -14.72
C LEU A 176 1.10 2.92 -14.50
N LEU A 177 1.95 3.72 -15.14
CA LEU A 177 3.39 3.45 -15.22
C LEU A 177 4.25 4.52 -14.56
N GLY A 178 3.83 5.80 -14.59
CA GLY A 178 4.67 6.94 -14.25
C GLY A 178 4.72 7.31 -12.77
N ASN A 179 3.70 6.97 -11.99
CA ASN A 179 3.62 7.33 -10.58
C ASN A 179 3.07 6.20 -9.69
N SER A 180 3.04 6.40 -8.38
CA SER A 180 2.57 5.41 -7.39
C SER A 180 1.30 5.82 -6.64
N GLU A 181 0.73 6.99 -6.92
CA GLU A 181 -0.34 7.60 -6.12
C GLU A 181 -1.62 6.75 -6.02
N ASN A 182 -1.93 6.02 -7.10
CA ASN A 182 -3.11 5.16 -7.20
C ASN A 182 -2.79 3.67 -7.03
N LYS A 183 -1.62 3.34 -6.49
CA LYS A 183 -1.16 1.97 -6.32
C LYS A 183 -0.93 1.63 -4.86
N LYS A 184 -1.24 0.40 -4.50
CA LYS A 184 -0.90 -0.16 -3.18
C LYS A 184 -0.56 -1.63 -3.27
N TRP A 185 0.35 -2.09 -2.42
CA TRP A 185 0.53 -3.52 -2.19
C TRP A 185 -0.65 -4.03 -1.37
N ILE A 186 -1.48 -4.91 -1.95
CA ILE A 186 -2.55 -5.60 -1.21
C ILE A 186 -2.04 -6.85 -0.51
N PHE A 187 -0.93 -7.40 -1.00
CA PHE A 187 -0.14 -8.45 -0.37
C PHE A 187 1.32 -8.32 -0.82
N ASN A 188 2.26 -8.51 0.11
CA ASN A 188 3.68 -8.56 -0.23
C ASN A 188 4.43 -9.43 0.78
N THR A 189 5.15 -10.42 0.28
CA THR A 189 5.90 -11.41 1.09
C THR A 189 6.98 -10.78 1.98
N GLN A 190 7.48 -9.60 1.64
CA GLN A 190 8.46 -8.88 2.46
C GLN A 190 7.87 -8.38 3.77
N VAL A 191 6.55 -8.10 3.81
CA VAL A 191 5.88 -7.64 5.05
C VAL A 191 6.01 -8.71 6.12
N ASP A 192 5.63 -9.96 5.81
CA ASP A 192 5.75 -11.07 6.78
C ASP A 192 7.20 -11.32 7.16
N LYS A 193 8.12 -11.33 6.20
CA LYS A 193 9.56 -11.48 6.46
C LYS A 193 10.07 -10.48 7.51
N TYR A 194 9.75 -9.19 7.35
CA TYR A 194 10.20 -8.17 8.29
C TYR A 194 9.41 -8.18 9.61
N TYR A 195 8.13 -8.56 9.57
CA TYR A 195 7.37 -8.81 10.78
C TYR A 195 8.03 -9.88 11.65
N GLN A 196 8.39 -11.03 11.07
CA GLN A 196 9.10 -12.09 11.78
C GLN A 196 10.47 -11.62 12.29
N ALA A 197 11.19 -10.82 11.52
CA ALA A 197 12.47 -10.26 11.94
C ALA A 197 12.33 -9.31 13.15
N PHE A 198 11.27 -8.49 13.19
CA PHE A 198 10.95 -7.66 14.36
C PHE A 198 10.55 -8.50 15.57
N LEU A 199 9.76 -9.56 15.39
CA LEU A 199 9.42 -10.48 16.48
C LEU A 199 10.67 -11.08 17.13
N GLN A 200 11.66 -11.51 16.34
CA GLN A 200 12.90 -12.10 16.85
C GLN A 200 13.74 -11.15 17.71
N VAL A 201 13.64 -9.85 17.50
CA VAL A 201 14.38 -8.84 18.26
C VAL A 201 13.53 -8.17 19.33
N SER A 202 12.24 -8.50 19.41
CA SER A 202 11.28 -7.95 20.35
C SER A 202 11.30 -8.74 21.67
N GLU A 203 10.98 -8.04 22.75
CA GLU A 203 10.68 -8.64 24.05
C GLU A 203 9.23 -8.39 24.41
N LYS A 204 8.53 -9.42 24.86
CA LYS A 204 7.18 -9.30 25.38
C LYS A 204 7.21 -8.72 26.78
N ARG A 205 6.49 -7.62 27.03
CA ARG A 205 6.32 -6.96 28.31
C ARG A 205 4.83 -6.99 28.67
N ARG A 206 4.53 -7.25 29.93
CA ARG A 206 3.17 -7.28 30.42
C ARG A 206 2.65 -5.85 30.60
N ILE A 207 1.38 -5.64 30.22
CA ILE A 207 0.60 -4.47 30.60
C ILE A 207 -0.18 -4.84 31.88
N PHE A 208 -0.17 -3.95 32.87
CA PHE A 208 -0.94 -4.09 34.11
C PHE A 208 -1.57 -2.76 34.51
N ARG A 209 -2.72 -2.84 35.15
CA ARG A 209 -3.45 -1.66 35.62
C ARG A 209 -3.16 -1.39 37.10
N LYS A 210 -2.93 -0.11 37.42
CA LYS A 210 -2.92 0.40 38.81
C LYS A 210 -3.75 1.68 38.87
N GLY A 211 -4.85 1.64 39.59
CA GLY A 211 -5.83 2.72 39.59
C GLY A 211 -6.50 2.86 38.22
N ARG A 212 -6.36 4.02 37.60
CA ARG A 212 -6.93 4.33 36.28
C ARG A 212 -5.90 4.27 35.15
N VAL A 213 -4.66 3.90 35.44
CA VAL A 213 -3.53 3.94 34.51
C VAL A 213 -3.04 2.54 34.18
N ASP A 214 -2.83 2.27 32.90
CA ASP A 214 -2.19 1.07 32.39
C ASP A 214 -0.67 1.31 32.26
N TYR A 215 0.11 0.39 32.79
CA TYR A 215 1.57 0.44 32.83
C TYR A 215 2.18 -0.76 32.12
N THR A 216 3.28 -0.54 31.42
CA THR A 216 4.19 -1.59 30.94
C THR A 216 5.23 -1.87 32.02
N ASP A 217 5.38 -3.14 32.41
CA ASP A 217 6.36 -3.54 33.41
C ASP A 217 7.81 -3.52 32.85
N PHE A 218 8.77 -3.40 33.75
CA PHE A 218 10.22 -3.45 33.47
C PHE A 218 10.70 -2.52 32.35
N CYS A 219 10.08 -1.33 32.19
CA CYS A 219 10.58 -0.36 31.23
C CYS A 219 12.04 0.02 31.56
N PRO A 220 12.99 -0.15 30.63
CA PRO A 220 14.41 0.13 30.89
C PRO A 220 14.69 1.61 31.12
N ARG A 221 13.80 2.52 30.68
CA ARG A 221 13.90 3.96 30.95
C ARG A 221 13.56 4.32 32.41
N LYS A 222 12.93 3.41 33.16
CA LYS A 222 12.61 3.56 34.60
C LYS A 222 11.85 4.87 34.90
N LEU A 223 10.87 5.22 34.07
CA LEU A 223 10.14 6.49 34.15
C LEU A 223 9.22 6.56 35.36
N HIS A 224 8.65 5.41 35.75
CA HIS A 224 7.81 5.26 36.94
C HIS A 224 8.23 4.03 37.76
N TRP A 225 7.78 3.99 39.00
CA TRP A 225 7.99 2.85 39.89
C TRP A 225 6.66 2.42 40.51
N VAL A 226 6.27 1.19 40.26
CA VAL A 226 5.08 0.58 40.85
C VAL A 226 5.47 -0.69 41.56
N ASN A 227 5.14 -0.78 42.88
CA ASN A 227 5.50 -1.91 43.74
C ASN A 227 7.00 -2.28 43.65
N GLY A 228 7.88 -1.28 43.67
CA GLY A 228 9.34 -1.46 43.58
C GLY A 228 9.88 -1.91 42.22
N LYS A 229 9.07 -1.92 41.18
CA LYS A 229 9.48 -2.30 39.83
C LYS A 229 9.42 -1.09 38.85
N PRO A 230 10.42 -0.95 37.96
CA PRO A 230 10.40 0.11 36.99
C PRO A 230 9.31 -0.17 35.93
N CYS A 231 8.55 0.84 35.57
CA CYS A 231 7.48 0.75 34.58
C CYS A 231 7.36 2.02 33.76
N ALA A 232 6.50 1.99 32.76
CA ALA A 232 6.13 3.15 31.93
C ALA A 232 4.63 3.21 31.79
N SER A 233 4.05 4.41 31.80
CA SER A 233 2.63 4.62 31.49
C SER A 233 2.37 4.35 30.00
N GLN A 234 1.32 3.57 29.72
CA GLN A 234 0.94 3.30 28.33
C GLN A 234 0.53 4.58 27.59
N LEU A 235 -0.19 5.46 28.27
CA LEU A 235 -0.72 6.68 27.66
C LEU A 235 0.35 7.79 27.53
N GLU A 236 1.16 7.99 28.57
CA GLU A 236 2.08 9.13 28.63
C GLU A 236 3.45 8.83 28.02
N ASP A 237 3.95 7.60 28.25
CA ASP A 237 5.32 7.23 27.87
C ASP A 237 5.38 6.32 26.65
N CYS A 238 4.57 5.27 26.64
CA CYS A 238 4.64 4.24 25.60
C CYS A 238 4.01 4.70 24.30
N PHE A 239 2.99 5.55 24.35
CA PHE A 239 2.32 6.07 23.15
C PHE A 239 3.28 6.74 22.15
N ASN A 240 4.32 7.42 22.65
CA ASN A 240 5.33 8.06 21.83
C ASN A 240 6.67 7.29 21.78
N CYS A 241 6.69 6.02 22.19
CA CYS A 241 7.91 5.25 22.25
C CYS A 241 8.25 4.60 20.92
N ASP A 242 9.35 5.01 20.29
CA ASP A 242 9.82 4.45 19.02
C ASP A 242 10.17 2.96 19.06
N TYR A 243 10.36 2.40 20.26
CA TYR A 243 10.69 0.99 20.46
C TYR A 243 9.47 0.09 20.64
N GLN A 244 8.27 0.65 20.68
CA GLN A 244 7.04 -0.12 20.75
C GLN A 244 6.66 -0.60 19.36
N PHE A 245 6.54 -1.92 19.21
CA PHE A 245 6.27 -2.54 17.91
C PHE A 245 4.81 -3.00 17.78
N GLU A 246 4.29 -3.65 18.81
CA GLU A 246 2.93 -4.19 18.81
C GLU A 246 2.31 -4.06 20.20
N VAL A 247 1.01 -3.85 20.28
CA VAL A 247 0.25 -3.75 21.54
C VAL A 247 -0.94 -4.69 21.47
N GLY A 248 -0.91 -5.70 22.33
CA GLY A 248 -2.06 -6.57 22.61
C GLY A 248 -2.87 -6.06 23.80
N ASP A 249 -3.84 -6.87 24.26
CA ASP A 249 -4.72 -6.50 25.38
C ASP A 249 -3.97 -6.42 26.71
N ASP A 250 -3.00 -7.31 26.93
CA ASP A 250 -2.25 -7.43 28.18
C ASP A 250 -0.72 -7.40 27.99
N TYR A 251 -0.25 -7.10 26.79
CA TYR A 251 1.17 -7.07 26.47
C TYR A 251 1.55 -6.00 25.46
N VAL A 252 2.83 -5.69 25.46
CA VAL A 252 3.50 -4.93 24.40
C VAL A 252 4.73 -5.68 23.92
N LEU A 253 4.98 -5.70 22.62
CA LEU A 253 6.25 -6.10 22.04
C LEU A 253 7.16 -4.87 21.95
N TYR A 254 8.33 -4.99 22.56
CA TYR A 254 9.25 -3.89 22.76
C TYR A 254 10.64 -4.23 22.20
N MET A 255 11.18 -3.37 21.35
CA MET A 255 12.46 -3.60 20.66
C MET A 255 13.65 -2.85 21.25
N GLY A 256 13.47 -2.16 22.39
CA GLY A 256 14.48 -1.25 22.92
C GLY A 256 15.76 -1.91 23.39
N ARG A 257 15.71 -3.17 23.88
CA ARG A 257 16.94 -3.89 24.24
C ARG A 257 17.80 -4.23 23.03
N SER A 258 17.17 -4.41 21.88
CA SER A 258 17.84 -4.65 20.60
C SER A 258 18.21 -3.37 19.87
N LEU A 259 17.75 -2.21 20.35
CA LEU A 259 17.96 -0.88 19.77
C LEU A 259 17.47 -0.78 18.33
N VAL A 260 16.34 -1.40 18.05
CA VAL A 260 15.70 -1.41 16.73
C VAL A 260 14.50 -0.48 16.75
N THR A 261 14.44 0.44 15.81
CA THR A 261 13.30 1.35 15.59
C THR A 261 12.85 1.35 14.12
N SER A 262 13.60 0.71 13.25
CA SER A 262 13.35 0.71 11.80
C SER A 262 13.86 -0.56 11.12
N ILE A 263 13.44 -0.78 9.88
CA ILE A 263 13.97 -1.85 9.03
C ILE A 263 15.48 -1.71 8.82
N ASP A 264 15.99 -0.49 8.71
CA ASP A 264 17.42 -0.25 8.51
C ASP A 264 18.24 -0.61 9.74
N ASP A 265 17.68 -0.48 10.94
CA ASP A 265 18.35 -0.94 12.15
C ASP A 265 18.49 -2.47 12.18
N LEU A 266 17.52 -3.23 11.64
CA LEU A 266 17.63 -4.67 11.52
C LEU A 266 18.81 -5.11 10.66
N LYS A 267 19.15 -4.33 9.63
CA LYS A 267 20.25 -4.62 8.70
C LYS A 267 21.63 -4.32 9.28
N LYS A 268 21.67 -3.54 10.37
CA LYS A 268 22.93 -3.13 11.03
C LYS A 268 23.29 -4.08 12.17
N PRO A 269 24.60 -4.38 12.38
CA PRO A 269 25.05 -5.02 13.60
C PRO A 269 24.61 -4.21 14.83
N ARG A 270 24.29 -4.87 15.94
CA ARG A 270 23.79 -4.20 17.16
C ARG A 270 24.70 -3.06 17.63
N LYS A 271 26.03 -3.20 17.49
CA LYS A 271 27.02 -2.17 17.86
C LYS A 271 26.91 -0.88 17.06
N GLU A 272 26.31 -0.93 15.87
CA GLU A 272 26.13 0.23 14.98
C GLU A 272 24.73 0.83 15.08
N ARG A 273 23.82 0.17 15.83
CA ARG A 273 22.50 0.73 16.10
C ARG A 273 22.61 1.85 17.11
N ARG A 274 21.81 2.91 16.93
CA ARG A 274 21.80 4.04 17.88
C ARG A 274 21.40 3.53 19.26
N SER A 275 22.31 3.61 20.22
CA SER A 275 22.04 3.33 21.61
C SER A 275 21.81 4.64 22.34
N CYS A 276 20.67 4.79 22.98
CA CYS A 276 20.53 5.77 24.04
C CYS A 276 21.22 5.23 25.28
N ARG A 277 22.44 5.65 25.55
CA ARG A 277 23.22 5.26 26.74
C ARG A 277 22.83 6.03 27.99
N THR A 278 22.01 7.06 27.85
CA THR A 278 21.65 7.92 28.95
C THR A 278 20.75 7.19 29.93
N SER A 279 21.26 6.97 31.11
CA SER A 279 20.44 6.64 32.28
C SER A 279 19.41 7.73 32.47
N PRO A 280 18.20 7.41 32.98
CA PRO A 280 17.20 8.43 33.27
C PRO A 280 17.84 9.50 34.16
N VAL A 281 17.89 10.71 33.67
CA VAL A 281 18.30 11.86 34.47
C VAL A 281 17.17 12.08 35.49
N ASN A 282 17.52 12.15 36.77
CA ASN A 282 16.56 12.57 37.80
C ASN A 282 16.31 14.08 37.61
N PHE A 283 15.27 14.41 36.87
CA PHE A 283 14.83 15.79 36.71
C PHE A 283 14.27 16.30 38.04
N LYS A 284 14.75 17.46 38.45
CA LYS A 284 14.25 18.11 39.65
C LYS A 284 12.83 18.67 39.48
N THR A 285 12.44 18.98 38.25
CA THR A 285 11.10 19.50 37.92
C THR A 285 10.59 18.92 36.60
N MET A 286 9.28 18.91 36.41
CA MET A 286 8.66 18.56 35.12
C MET A 286 9.02 19.53 34.00
N ALA A 287 9.34 20.78 34.33
CA ALA A 287 9.79 21.79 33.37
C ALA A 287 11.17 21.45 32.80
N ASP A 288 12.09 20.94 33.61
CA ASP A 288 13.41 20.51 33.17
C ASP A 288 13.34 19.31 32.25
N ALA A 289 12.37 18.41 32.48
CA ALA A 289 12.13 17.24 31.63
C ALA A 289 11.59 17.61 30.24
N LYS A 290 10.77 18.66 30.13
CA LYS A 290 10.14 19.09 28.85
C LYS A 290 11.14 19.61 27.81
N LEU A 291 12.27 20.13 28.25
CA LEU A 291 13.30 20.75 27.38
C LEU A 291 14.48 19.82 27.12
N TRP A 292 14.52 18.66 27.75
CA TRP A 292 15.67 17.79 27.63
C TRP A 292 15.64 16.95 26.36
N ILE A 293 16.68 17.09 25.57
CA ILE A 293 16.94 16.26 24.37
C ILE A 293 18.11 15.34 24.72
N CYS A 294 17.93 14.04 24.53
CA CYS A 294 19.00 13.09 24.79
C CYS A 294 20.23 13.41 23.92
N PRO A 295 21.40 13.68 24.50
CA PRO A 295 22.60 14.01 23.75
C PRO A 295 23.10 12.85 22.87
N ASP A 296 22.77 11.59 23.23
CA ASP A 296 23.23 10.40 22.51
C ASP A 296 22.36 10.04 21.31
N CYS A 297 21.05 10.31 21.36
CA CYS A 297 20.11 9.89 20.31
C CYS A 297 19.25 11.03 19.74
N GLY A 298 19.35 12.25 20.29
CA GLY A 298 18.55 13.41 19.84
C GLY A 298 17.05 13.28 20.16
N TYR A 299 16.63 12.35 21.02
CA TYR A 299 15.23 12.11 21.33
C TYR A 299 14.75 13.02 22.48
N PRO A 300 13.66 13.76 22.29
CA PRO A 300 13.05 14.51 23.39
C PRO A 300 12.45 13.54 24.41
N LEU A 301 12.83 13.68 25.69
CA LEU A 301 12.36 12.79 26.74
C LEU A 301 10.88 12.99 27.12
N HIS A 302 10.31 14.14 26.80
CA HIS A 302 8.88 14.42 26.96
C HIS A 302 8.32 15.36 25.90
N ARG A 303 7.28 14.92 25.22
CA ARG A 303 6.18 15.79 24.81
C ARG A 303 5.01 15.54 25.77
N VAL A 304 4.91 16.33 26.80
CA VAL A 304 3.63 16.57 27.45
C VAL A 304 3.14 17.89 26.87
N GLU A 305 2.35 17.83 25.85
CA GLU A 305 1.46 18.93 25.50
C GLU A 305 0.30 18.87 26.50
N GLY A 306 0.14 19.98 27.23
CA GLY A 306 -0.94 20.19 28.16
C GLY A 306 -2.30 20.34 27.50
#